data_1d3291028cb271dc20c44305da9ebd68
#
_entry.id   1d3291028cb271dc20c44305da9ebd68
#
_cell.length_a   1.000
_cell.length_b   1.000
_cell.length_c   1.000
_cell.angle_alpha   90.00
_cell.angle_beta   90.00
_cell.angle_gamma   90.00
#
_symmetry.space_group_name_H-M   'P 1'
#
loop_
_entity.id
_entity.type
_entity.pdbx_description
1 polymer ?
#
loop_
_entity_poly.entity_id
_entity_poly.type
_entity_poly.pdbx_seq_one_letter_code
_entity_poly.pdbx_strand_id
1 'polypeptide(L)'
;MFNNIYLSVRVGHNNCVFSVITLLIIVVTTLTTTSCHGSSDGDNDLTVAVSIPPLRYFAEAIGGDSVNVVSLLNENSDPETFQPGVSTFRDIAGSRAFLSVGVLPFEEALLGNLRANNPDLRIKDVSEGIELIYGTHSHAGVEADGHSHHAGEADPHIWSSVRNARVIARNVLDALCDVAPGNEAYFRERYERLSERLDSLDMAFSRRLESLPSKNFAIWHPSLSYLARDYGLHQIAFNLENKETSSVRLGDQIDKAKGAHLSAFFVPAGINDSQTGVIAREIGLTPVKINPMSGQWEKEINNVVDALAASVEK
;
A
#
# COMPACT_ATOMS: atom_id res chain seq x y z
N MET A 1 106.52 24.81 -4.86
CA MET A 1 105.72 26.05 -4.61
C MET A 1 104.24 25.69 -4.83
N PHE A 2 103.55 25.70 -3.75
CA PHE A 2 102.16 25.85 -3.42
C PHE A 2 101.12 25.95 -4.57
N ASN A 3 100.05 25.13 -4.54
CA ASN A 3 98.81 25.57 -3.95
C ASN A 3 97.80 24.38 -3.89
N ASN A 4 97.33 24.19 -2.69
CA ASN A 4 96.14 23.38 -2.35
C ASN A 4 94.89 23.98 -2.94
N ILE A 5 94.07 23.22 -3.57
CA ILE A 5 92.66 23.56 -3.75
C ILE A 5 91.82 22.44 -3.10
N TYR A 6 91.29 22.82 -1.93
CA TYR A 6 90.25 22.06 -1.27
C TYR A 6 88.94 22.19 -2.05
N LEU A 7 88.48 21.09 -2.63
CA LEU A 7 87.10 21.05 -3.15
C LEU A 7 86.19 20.51 -2.03
N SER A 8 85.55 21.43 -1.38
CA SER A 8 84.53 21.15 -0.40
C SER A 8 83.25 20.65 -1.11
N VAL A 9 82.98 19.34 -1.06
CA VAL A 9 81.71 18.79 -1.47
C VAL A 9 80.70 19.09 -0.37
N ARG A 10 79.91 20.12 -0.56
CA ARG A 10 78.66 20.34 0.16
C ARG A 10 77.65 19.36 -0.37
N VAL A 11 77.57 18.17 0.19
CA VAL A 11 76.42 17.25 -0.03
C VAL A 11 75.22 17.91 0.63
N GLY A 12 74.34 18.39 -0.21
CA GLY A 12 73.27 19.21 0.24
C GLY A 12 72.23 18.47 1.09
N HIS A 13 72.00 19.06 2.23
CA HIS A 13 70.89 18.68 3.13
C HIS A 13 69.48 18.68 2.43
N ASN A 14 69.42 19.27 1.20
CA ASN A 14 68.23 19.40 0.43
C ASN A 14 67.71 18.07 -0.18
N ASN A 15 68.60 17.14 -0.49
CA ASN A 15 68.19 15.84 -1.12
C ASN A 15 67.48 14.93 -0.11
N CYS A 16 67.83 15.03 1.18
CA CYS A 16 67.18 14.23 2.22
C CYS A 16 65.78 14.75 2.55
N VAL A 17 65.61 16.10 2.56
CA VAL A 17 64.29 16.72 2.78
C VAL A 17 63.38 16.48 1.60
N PHE A 18 63.87 16.56 0.36
CA PHE A 18 63.07 16.22 -0.83
C PHE A 18 62.64 14.75 -0.86
N SER A 19 63.52 13.84 -0.45
CA SER A 19 63.21 12.40 -0.43
C SER A 19 62.16 12.08 0.64
N VAL A 20 62.22 12.73 1.82
CA VAL A 20 61.22 12.55 2.89
C VAL A 20 59.90 13.20 2.52
N ILE A 21 59.90 14.38 1.90
CA ILE A 21 58.65 15.01 1.41
C ILE A 21 58.00 14.22 0.30
N THR A 22 58.76 13.68 -0.64
CA THR A 22 58.24 12.80 -1.73
C THR A 22 57.67 11.50 -1.16
N LEU A 23 58.30 10.87 -0.15
CA LEU A 23 57.77 9.70 0.51
C LEU A 23 56.52 9.99 1.31
N LEU A 24 56.42 11.14 1.99
CA LEU A 24 55.22 11.60 2.72
C LEU A 24 54.04 11.87 1.75
N ILE A 25 54.31 12.48 0.61
CA ILE A 25 53.27 12.74 -0.42
C ILE A 25 52.75 11.41 -0.99
N ILE A 26 53.61 10.42 -1.25
CA ILE A 26 53.19 9.11 -1.73
C ILE A 26 52.39 8.36 -0.66
N VAL A 27 52.74 8.45 0.62
CA VAL A 27 51.94 7.82 1.71
C VAL A 27 50.60 8.53 1.90
N VAL A 28 50.54 9.83 1.78
CA VAL A 28 49.26 10.60 1.88
C VAL A 28 48.36 10.33 0.66
N THR A 29 48.94 10.20 -0.54
CA THR A 29 48.12 9.87 -1.74
C THR A 29 47.63 8.41 -1.73
N THR A 30 48.35 7.46 -1.10
CA THR A 30 47.90 6.07 -0.94
C THR A 30 46.85 5.93 0.14
N LEU A 31 46.81 6.79 1.17
CA LEU A 31 45.75 6.79 2.19
C LEU A 31 44.43 7.43 1.72
N THR A 32 44.46 8.29 0.71
CA THR A 32 43.24 8.92 0.17
C THR A 32 42.56 8.09 -0.94
N THR A 33 43.16 7.02 -1.41
CA THR A 33 42.55 6.14 -2.44
C THR A 33 41.82 4.93 -1.88
N THR A 34 41.70 4.80 -0.55
CA THR A 34 40.68 3.97 0.07
C THR A 34 39.37 4.79 0.27
N SER A 35 39.01 5.61 -0.68
CA SER A 35 37.63 5.85 -0.95
C SER A 35 37.08 4.50 -1.42
N CYS A 36 36.42 3.79 -0.52
CA CYS A 36 35.45 2.80 -0.91
C CYS A 36 34.45 3.51 -1.84
N HIS A 37 34.80 3.56 -3.12
CA HIS A 37 33.84 3.49 -4.16
C HIS A 37 33.32 2.05 -4.04
N GLY A 38 32.48 1.81 -3.06
CA GLY A 38 31.47 0.79 -3.17
C GLY A 38 30.73 1.21 -4.44
N SER A 39 31.12 0.63 -5.56
CA SER A 39 30.24 0.46 -6.67
C SER A 39 29.01 -0.17 -6.07
N SER A 40 28.02 0.63 -5.80
CA SER A 40 26.64 0.19 -5.68
C SER A 40 26.11 -0.16 -7.09
N ASP A 41 26.90 -0.95 -7.82
CA ASP A 41 26.39 -1.95 -8.75
C ASP A 41 26.03 -3.20 -7.93
N GLY A 42 25.47 -2.98 -6.75
CA GLY A 42 24.58 -3.89 -6.10
C GLY A 42 23.28 -3.79 -6.86
N ASP A 43 23.09 -4.78 -7.68
CA ASP A 43 21.85 -5.27 -8.17
C ASP A 43 20.87 -5.28 -7.00
N ASN A 44 20.28 -4.12 -6.69
CA ASN A 44 19.21 -3.95 -5.69
C ASN A 44 17.90 -4.42 -6.30
N ASP A 45 17.95 -5.59 -6.96
CA ASP A 45 16.79 -6.20 -7.57
C ASP A 45 16.00 -7.06 -6.58
N LEU A 46 15.83 -6.57 -5.34
CA LEU A 46 14.79 -7.15 -4.51
C LEU A 46 13.43 -6.68 -5.04
N THR A 47 12.94 -7.38 -6.03
CA THR A 47 11.61 -7.14 -6.55
C THR A 47 10.57 -7.87 -5.69
N VAL A 48 9.56 -7.13 -5.24
CA VAL A 48 8.41 -7.62 -4.51
C VAL A 48 7.16 -7.32 -5.32
N ALA A 49 6.39 -8.35 -5.61
CA ALA A 49 5.09 -8.19 -6.26
C ALA A 49 3.99 -8.07 -5.21
N VAL A 50 3.00 -7.24 -5.51
CA VAL A 50 1.79 -7.08 -4.70
C VAL A 50 0.56 -7.37 -5.56
N SER A 51 -0.49 -7.96 -4.99
CA SER A 51 -1.71 -8.28 -5.74
C SER A 51 -2.45 -7.04 -6.20
N ILE A 52 -2.50 -6.00 -5.37
CA ILE A 52 -3.24 -4.76 -5.65
C ILE A 52 -2.41 -3.50 -5.31
N PRO A 53 -2.67 -2.36 -5.99
CA PRO A 53 -1.94 -1.12 -5.78
C PRO A 53 -1.92 -0.58 -4.34
N PRO A 54 -2.97 -0.70 -3.51
CA PRO A 54 -2.91 -0.28 -2.11
C PRO A 54 -1.79 -0.94 -1.30
N LEU A 55 -1.44 -2.20 -1.58
CA LEU A 55 -0.35 -2.89 -0.88
C LEU A 55 1.02 -2.34 -1.24
N ARG A 56 1.15 -1.72 -2.41
CA ARG A 56 2.37 -1.03 -2.85
C ARG A 56 2.79 0.05 -1.86
N TYR A 57 1.83 0.83 -1.34
CA TYR A 57 2.10 1.86 -0.34
C TYR A 57 2.87 1.29 0.87
N PHE A 58 2.43 0.15 1.42
CA PHE A 58 3.08 -0.46 2.58
C PHE A 58 4.44 -1.04 2.24
N ALA A 59 4.56 -1.72 1.10
CA ALA A 59 5.81 -2.31 0.65
C ALA A 59 6.89 -1.24 0.37
N GLU A 60 6.54 -0.13 -0.27
CA GLU A 60 7.44 1.00 -0.52
C GLU A 60 7.76 1.78 0.77
N ALA A 61 6.78 1.96 1.66
CA ALA A 61 7.01 2.64 2.93
C ALA A 61 8.02 1.90 3.80
N ILE A 62 7.99 0.57 3.84
CA ILE A 62 8.90 -0.26 4.64
C ILE A 62 10.18 -0.60 3.87
N GLY A 63 10.06 -0.97 2.60
CA GLY A 63 11.18 -1.39 1.77
C GLY A 63 12.12 -0.25 1.35
N GLY A 64 11.57 0.97 1.17
CA GLY A 64 12.32 2.13 0.70
C GLY A 64 13.05 1.87 -0.61
N ASP A 65 14.25 2.43 -0.74
CA ASP A 65 15.09 2.29 -1.93
C ASP A 65 15.71 0.87 -2.08
N SER A 66 15.51 -0.01 -1.09
CA SER A 66 16.02 -1.39 -1.13
C SER A 66 15.05 -2.37 -1.81
N VAL A 67 13.86 -1.92 -2.22
CA VAL A 67 12.83 -2.78 -2.79
C VAL A 67 12.22 -2.12 -4.03
N ASN A 68 12.17 -2.87 -5.14
CA ASN A 68 11.37 -2.52 -6.31
C ASN A 68 9.99 -3.19 -6.19
N VAL A 69 8.91 -2.41 -6.17
CA VAL A 69 7.55 -2.94 -5.98
C VAL A 69 6.78 -2.94 -7.29
N VAL A 70 6.29 -4.11 -7.68
CA VAL A 70 5.46 -4.32 -8.87
C VAL A 70 4.04 -4.69 -8.45
N SER A 71 3.05 -3.96 -8.91
CA SER A 71 1.64 -4.28 -8.66
C SER A 71 1.06 -5.09 -9.80
N LEU A 72 0.36 -6.18 -9.46
CA LEU A 72 -0.29 -7.06 -10.41
C LEU A 72 -1.45 -6.37 -11.12
N LEU A 73 -2.32 -5.72 -10.35
CA LEU A 73 -3.41 -4.91 -10.87
C LEU A 73 -2.98 -3.45 -10.96
N ASN A 74 -3.65 -2.70 -11.84
CA ASN A 74 -3.58 -1.25 -11.88
C ASN A 74 -4.75 -0.62 -11.09
N GLU A 75 -4.65 0.69 -10.84
CA GLU A 75 -5.64 1.44 -10.02
C GLU A 75 -7.06 1.51 -10.62
N ASN A 76 -7.22 1.15 -11.90
CA ASN A 76 -8.52 1.13 -12.58
C ASN A 76 -9.09 -0.28 -12.73
N SER A 77 -8.39 -1.28 -12.23
CA SER A 77 -8.86 -2.67 -12.27
C SER A 77 -9.88 -2.93 -11.16
N ASP A 78 -10.83 -3.78 -11.46
CA ASP A 78 -11.74 -4.34 -10.45
C ASP A 78 -11.14 -5.64 -9.91
N PRO A 79 -10.73 -5.69 -8.62
CA PRO A 79 -10.09 -6.85 -8.05
C PRO A 79 -11.04 -8.05 -7.84
N GLU A 80 -12.35 -7.82 -7.81
CA GLU A 80 -13.32 -8.90 -7.58
C GLU A 80 -13.64 -9.69 -8.86
N THR A 81 -13.48 -9.04 -10.01
CA THR A 81 -13.78 -9.66 -11.33
C THR A 81 -12.52 -9.93 -12.16
N PHE A 82 -11.35 -9.58 -11.65
CA PHE A 82 -10.08 -9.78 -12.35
C PHE A 82 -9.78 -11.25 -12.60
N GLN A 83 -9.30 -11.55 -13.81
CA GLN A 83 -8.85 -12.89 -14.20
C GLN A 83 -7.38 -12.85 -14.63
N PRO A 84 -6.48 -13.56 -13.91
CA PRO A 84 -5.07 -13.60 -14.26
C PRO A 84 -4.83 -14.23 -15.63
N GLY A 85 -4.11 -13.54 -16.50
CA GLY A 85 -3.64 -14.06 -17.78
C GLY A 85 -2.18 -14.52 -17.74
N VAL A 86 -1.67 -15.04 -18.86
CA VAL A 86 -0.27 -15.49 -18.98
C VAL A 86 0.74 -14.37 -18.69
N SER A 87 0.43 -13.14 -19.07
CA SER A 87 1.26 -11.96 -18.76
C SER A 87 1.43 -11.73 -17.27
N THR A 88 0.37 -11.97 -16.50
CA THR A 88 0.36 -11.84 -15.04
C THR A 88 1.47 -12.66 -14.37
N PHE A 89 1.63 -13.92 -14.81
CA PHE A 89 2.67 -14.80 -14.26
C PHE A 89 4.07 -14.32 -14.60
N ARG A 90 4.26 -13.74 -15.80
CA ARG A 90 5.55 -13.19 -16.22
C ARG A 90 5.95 -11.99 -15.39
N ASP A 91 4.99 -11.12 -15.07
CA ASP A 91 5.23 -9.89 -14.31
C ASP A 91 5.68 -10.19 -12.87
N ILE A 92 5.29 -11.35 -12.32
CA ILE A 92 5.67 -11.80 -10.99
C ILE A 92 6.94 -12.69 -11.00
N ALA A 93 7.27 -13.30 -12.14
CA ALA A 93 8.30 -14.37 -12.22
C ALA A 93 9.68 -13.98 -11.68
N GLY A 94 10.04 -12.70 -11.73
CA GLY A 94 11.29 -12.16 -11.18
C GLY A 94 11.23 -11.73 -9.71
N SER A 95 10.07 -11.83 -9.07
CA SER A 95 9.89 -11.36 -7.70
C SER A 95 10.40 -12.37 -6.69
N ARG A 96 10.93 -11.86 -5.56
CA ARG A 96 11.38 -12.69 -4.40
C ARG A 96 10.23 -12.89 -3.42
N ALA A 97 9.29 -11.97 -3.35
CA ALA A 97 8.08 -12.10 -2.56
C ALA A 97 6.84 -11.69 -3.37
N PHE A 98 5.70 -12.31 -3.02
CA PHE A 98 4.37 -11.92 -3.46
C PHE A 98 3.49 -11.66 -2.24
N LEU A 99 2.99 -10.42 -2.12
CA LEU A 99 2.09 -10.01 -1.06
C LEU A 99 0.65 -10.08 -1.57
N SER A 100 -0.13 -11.00 -1.05
CA SER A 100 -1.55 -11.17 -1.38
C SER A 100 -2.45 -10.55 -0.32
N VAL A 101 -3.62 -10.07 -0.75
CA VAL A 101 -4.71 -9.70 0.19
C VAL A 101 -5.22 -10.93 0.95
N GLY A 102 -5.11 -12.11 0.33
CA GLY A 102 -5.48 -13.39 0.93
C GLY A 102 -6.94 -13.81 0.73
N VAL A 103 -7.81 -12.86 0.38
CA VAL A 103 -9.26 -13.10 0.26
C VAL A 103 -9.87 -12.60 -1.06
N LEU A 104 -9.04 -12.20 -2.02
CA LEU A 104 -9.51 -11.85 -3.36
C LEU A 104 -9.76 -13.12 -4.21
N PRO A 105 -10.88 -13.19 -4.95
CA PRO A 105 -11.27 -14.40 -5.68
C PRO A 105 -10.20 -14.93 -6.65
N PHE A 106 -9.49 -14.03 -7.34
CA PHE A 106 -8.47 -14.43 -8.31
C PHE A 106 -7.18 -14.97 -7.66
N GLU A 107 -6.92 -14.65 -6.39
CA GLU A 107 -5.67 -15.01 -5.72
C GLU A 107 -5.57 -16.50 -5.47
N GLU A 108 -6.66 -17.20 -5.16
CA GLU A 108 -6.64 -18.63 -4.90
C GLU A 108 -6.06 -19.42 -6.08
N ALA A 109 -6.60 -19.19 -7.29
CA ALA A 109 -6.12 -19.82 -8.51
C ALA A 109 -4.69 -19.39 -8.87
N LEU A 110 -4.36 -18.11 -8.67
CA LEU A 110 -3.03 -17.55 -8.92
C LEU A 110 -1.99 -18.20 -8.01
N LEU A 111 -2.24 -18.22 -6.69
CA LEU A 111 -1.32 -18.73 -5.69
C LEU A 111 -1.00 -20.21 -5.85
N GLY A 112 -1.99 -21.02 -6.25
CA GLY A 112 -1.79 -22.43 -6.59
C GLY A 112 -0.75 -22.61 -7.70
N ASN A 113 -0.89 -21.84 -8.78
CA ASN A 113 0.05 -21.85 -9.91
C ASN A 113 1.43 -21.30 -9.55
N LEU A 114 1.50 -20.23 -8.76
CA LEU A 114 2.77 -19.63 -8.33
C LEU A 114 3.60 -20.59 -7.50
N ARG A 115 2.99 -21.25 -6.50
CA ARG A 115 3.67 -22.25 -5.66
C ARG A 115 4.21 -23.44 -6.48
N ALA A 116 3.46 -23.87 -7.49
CA ALA A 116 3.86 -24.99 -8.33
C ALA A 116 5.05 -24.65 -9.26
N ASN A 117 5.12 -23.42 -9.77
CA ASN A 117 6.06 -23.01 -10.81
C ASN A 117 7.23 -22.17 -10.30
N ASN A 118 7.15 -21.61 -9.08
CA ASN A 118 8.21 -20.83 -8.45
C ASN A 118 8.31 -21.16 -6.95
N PRO A 119 8.97 -22.27 -6.61
CA PRO A 119 9.07 -22.75 -5.21
C PRO A 119 9.86 -21.80 -4.29
N ASP A 120 10.73 -20.93 -4.87
CA ASP A 120 11.54 -19.98 -4.13
C ASP A 120 10.80 -18.65 -3.85
N LEU A 121 9.65 -18.44 -4.46
CA LEU A 121 8.84 -17.25 -4.25
C LEU A 121 8.22 -17.28 -2.85
N ARG A 122 8.57 -16.31 -2.03
CA ARG A 122 7.92 -16.13 -0.72
C ARG A 122 6.53 -15.53 -0.92
N ILE A 123 5.50 -16.27 -0.60
CA ILE A 123 4.10 -15.80 -0.64
C ILE A 123 3.67 -15.45 0.78
N LYS A 124 3.17 -14.22 0.97
CA LYS A 124 2.63 -13.76 2.24
C LYS A 124 1.21 -13.24 2.07
N ASP A 125 0.30 -13.84 2.82
CA ASP A 125 -1.04 -13.33 3.02
C ASP A 125 -0.98 -12.18 4.04
N VAL A 126 -1.30 -10.95 3.61
CA VAL A 126 -1.26 -9.78 4.49
C VAL A 126 -2.50 -9.63 5.35
N SER A 127 -3.55 -10.46 5.14
CA SER A 127 -4.74 -10.49 6.00
C SER A 127 -4.54 -11.30 7.28
N GLU A 128 -3.44 -12.04 7.40
CA GLU A 128 -3.17 -12.84 8.60
C GLU A 128 -3.28 -11.99 9.88
N GLY A 129 -4.18 -12.37 10.78
CA GLY A 129 -4.44 -11.63 12.03
C GLY A 129 -5.48 -10.53 11.93
N ILE A 130 -6.09 -10.30 10.76
CA ILE A 130 -7.23 -9.40 10.61
C ILE A 130 -8.52 -10.16 10.88
N GLU A 131 -9.40 -9.59 11.70
CA GLU A 131 -10.77 -10.07 11.85
C GLU A 131 -11.56 -9.73 10.59
N LEU A 132 -11.85 -10.76 9.77
CA LEU A 132 -12.55 -10.60 8.51
C LEU A 132 -14.05 -10.36 8.72
N ILE A 133 -14.63 -9.54 7.83
CA ILE A 133 -16.08 -9.29 7.76
C ILE A 133 -16.65 -10.28 6.73
N TYR A 134 -17.69 -11.01 7.10
CA TYR A 134 -18.36 -11.97 6.24
C TYR A 134 -19.79 -11.51 5.94
N GLY A 135 -20.27 -11.80 4.72
CA GLY A 135 -21.66 -11.57 4.36
C GLY A 135 -22.07 -10.12 4.14
N THR A 136 -21.14 -9.22 3.83
CA THR A 136 -21.44 -7.79 3.58
C THR A 136 -22.18 -7.54 2.27
N HIS A 137 -22.22 -8.50 1.38
CA HIS A 137 -22.94 -8.43 0.10
C HIS A 137 -24.46 -8.68 0.22
N SER A 138 -24.94 -9.02 1.44
CA SER A 138 -26.35 -9.27 1.71
C SER A 138 -26.77 -8.62 3.03
N HIS A 139 -27.05 -7.32 3.07
CA HIS A 139 -27.70 -6.70 4.24
C HIS A 139 -28.38 -5.37 3.91
N ALA A 140 -29.61 -5.28 4.23
CA ALA A 140 -30.30 -5.44 5.49
C ALA A 140 -31.65 -6.10 5.27
N GLY A 141 -31.86 -7.21 5.98
CA GLY A 141 -33.19 -7.61 6.43
C GLY A 141 -34.20 -7.90 5.33
N VAL A 142 -33.98 -8.94 4.50
CA VAL A 142 -35.08 -9.72 3.94
C VAL A 142 -34.59 -11.17 3.88
N GLU A 143 -35.09 -12.00 4.78
CA GLU A 143 -35.22 -13.42 4.51
C GLU A 143 -36.22 -13.56 3.37
N ALA A 144 -35.78 -13.90 2.17
CA ALA A 144 -36.64 -14.50 1.18
C ALA A 144 -35.83 -15.12 0.06
N ASP A 145 -36.04 -16.44 -0.06
CA ASP A 145 -35.87 -17.25 -1.23
C ASP A 145 -34.47 -17.58 -1.78
N GLY A 146 -33.89 -18.61 -1.21
CA GLY A 146 -33.47 -19.85 -1.88
C GLY A 146 -32.27 -19.84 -2.82
N HIS A 147 -31.50 -18.76 -3.03
CA HIS A 147 -30.29 -18.80 -3.85
C HIS A 147 -29.20 -17.83 -3.31
N SER A 148 -28.74 -18.06 -2.08
CA SER A 148 -27.57 -17.35 -1.55
C SER A 148 -26.29 -18.13 -1.91
N HIS A 149 -25.60 -17.76 -2.98
CA HIS A 149 -24.33 -18.38 -3.35
C HIS A 149 -23.10 -17.69 -2.75
N HIS A 150 -23.23 -16.72 -1.83
CA HIS A 150 -22.09 -16.01 -1.23
C HIS A 150 -22.19 -15.76 0.28
N ALA A 151 -23.03 -16.47 0.99
CA ALA A 151 -23.21 -16.34 2.45
C ALA A 151 -22.01 -16.82 3.28
N GLY A 152 -20.79 -16.81 2.76
CA GLY A 152 -19.57 -17.27 3.42
C GLY A 152 -18.30 -16.61 2.91
N GLU A 153 -18.37 -15.73 1.90
CA GLU A 153 -17.20 -15.03 1.40
C GLU A 153 -16.84 -13.84 2.28
N ALA A 154 -15.54 -13.66 2.53
CA ALA A 154 -15.03 -12.51 3.27
C ALA A 154 -15.03 -11.25 2.39
N ASP A 155 -15.37 -10.10 2.98
CA ASP A 155 -15.15 -8.81 2.34
C ASP A 155 -13.66 -8.60 2.10
N PRO A 156 -13.23 -8.42 0.84
CA PRO A 156 -11.82 -8.35 0.52
C PRO A 156 -11.17 -7.00 0.84
N HIS A 157 -11.95 -5.95 1.11
CA HIS A 157 -11.48 -4.55 1.22
C HIS A 157 -10.77 -4.25 2.55
N ILE A 158 -9.92 -5.18 3.02
CA ILE A 158 -9.21 -5.08 4.31
C ILE A 158 -8.37 -3.80 4.43
N TRP A 159 -7.86 -3.29 3.31
CA TRP A 159 -7.03 -2.08 3.25
C TRP A 159 -7.82 -0.78 3.48
N SER A 160 -9.15 -0.83 3.54
CA SER A 160 -9.97 0.36 3.77
C SER A 160 -9.95 0.86 5.22
N SER A 161 -9.28 0.17 6.13
CA SER A 161 -9.17 0.52 7.56
C SER A 161 -7.73 0.82 7.96
N VAL A 162 -7.52 1.90 8.74
CA VAL A 162 -6.21 2.22 9.34
C VAL A 162 -5.81 1.19 10.39
N ARG A 163 -6.78 0.59 11.11
CA ARG A 163 -6.48 -0.45 12.09
C ARG A 163 -6.00 -1.72 11.43
N ASN A 164 -6.62 -2.13 10.32
CA ASN A 164 -6.12 -3.23 9.51
C ASN A 164 -4.76 -2.91 8.87
N ALA A 165 -4.54 -1.65 8.47
CA ALA A 165 -3.28 -1.22 7.88
C ALA A 165 -2.06 -1.48 8.77
N ARG A 166 -2.22 -1.46 10.10
CA ARG A 166 -1.16 -1.86 11.04
C ARG A 166 -0.80 -3.33 10.93
N VAL A 167 -1.82 -4.19 10.79
CA VAL A 167 -1.62 -5.63 10.61
C VAL A 167 -0.98 -5.91 9.25
N ILE A 168 -1.48 -5.27 8.20
CA ILE A 168 -0.91 -5.34 6.84
C ILE A 168 0.57 -4.92 6.87
N ALA A 169 0.89 -3.77 7.45
CA ALA A 169 2.27 -3.27 7.55
C ALA A 169 3.18 -4.26 8.28
N ARG A 170 2.70 -4.90 9.36
CA ARG A 170 3.45 -5.92 10.08
C ARG A 170 3.73 -7.15 9.22
N ASN A 171 2.72 -7.65 8.52
CA ASN A 171 2.86 -8.79 7.63
C ASN A 171 3.80 -8.50 6.45
N VAL A 172 3.77 -7.27 5.94
CA VAL A 172 4.72 -6.78 4.92
C VAL A 172 6.15 -6.75 5.45
N LEU A 173 6.37 -6.20 6.66
CA LEU A 173 7.68 -6.22 7.31
C LEU A 173 8.23 -7.64 7.42
N ASP A 174 7.42 -8.57 7.93
CA ASP A 174 7.84 -9.96 8.13
C ASP A 174 8.25 -10.59 6.79
N ALA A 175 7.48 -10.36 5.72
CA ALA A 175 7.81 -10.86 4.38
C ALA A 175 9.13 -10.27 3.83
N LEU A 176 9.36 -8.97 4.02
CA LEU A 176 10.59 -8.31 3.56
C LEU A 176 11.81 -8.79 4.34
N CYS A 177 11.70 -8.98 5.66
CA CYS A 177 12.77 -9.54 6.49
C CYS A 177 13.10 -10.99 6.09
N ASP A 178 12.10 -11.79 5.74
CA ASP A 178 12.29 -13.18 5.30
C ASP A 178 13.10 -13.27 3.99
N VAL A 179 12.84 -12.37 3.02
CA VAL A 179 13.49 -12.43 1.70
C VAL A 179 14.81 -11.63 1.61
N ALA A 180 15.03 -10.71 2.55
CA ALA A 180 16.23 -9.90 2.62
C ALA A 180 16.71 -9.67 4.07
N PRO A 181 17.13 -10.73 4.78
CA PRO A 181 17.52 -10.64 6.19
C PRO A 181 18.70 -9.69 6.44
N GLY A 182 19.53 -9.43 5.44
CA GLY A 182 20.60 -8.42 5.53
C GLY A 182 20.10 -6.99 5.68
N ASN A 183 18.86 -6.71 5.30
CA ASN A 183 18.23 -5.39 5.37
C ASN A 183 17.24 -5.27 6.55
N GLU A 184 17.15 -6.27 7.43
CA GLU A 184 16.16 -6.32 8.51
C GLU A 184 16.16 -5.06 9.39
N ALA A 185 17.32 -4.57 9.80
CA ALA A 185 17.44 -3.38 10.64
C ALA A 185 16.86 -2.13 9.93
N TYR A 186 17.12 -1.99 8.63
CA TYR A 186 16.61 -0.90 7.81
C TYR A 186 15.09 -0.98 7.66
N PHE A 187 14.54 -2.16 7.39
CA PHE A 187 13.09 -2.36 7.26
C PHE A 187 12.36 -2.11 8.59
N ARG A 188 12.93 -2.55 9.72
CA ARG A 188 12.35 -2.32 11.05
C ARG A 188 12.29 -0.83 11.39
N GLU A 189 13.35 -0.07 11.13
CA GLU A 189 13.36 1.38 11.36
C GLU A 189 12.27 2.10 10.55
N ARG A 190 12.08 1.70 9.29
CA ARG A 190 11.04 2.29 8.43
C ARG A 190 9.64 1.87 8.85
N TYR A 191 9.48 0.62 9.28
CA TYR A 191 8.23 0.12 9.83
C TYR A 191 7.81 0.88 11.09
N GLU A 192 8.73 1.18 12.02
CA GLU A 192 8.42 1.95 13.22
C GLU A 192 7.88 3.35 12.86
N ARG A 193 8.51 4.02 11.90
CA ARG A 193 8.02 5.32 11.39
C ARG A 193 6.62 5.21 10.78
N LEU A 194 6.36 4.16 10.00
CA LEU A 194 5.04 3.91 9.42
C LEU A 194 4.02 3.60 10.52
N SER A 195 4.38 2.80 11.51
CA SER A 195 3.53 2.45 12.65
C SER A 195 3.10 3.70 13.44
N GLU A 196 4.03 4.59 13.79
CA GLU A 196 3.74 5.87 14.45
C GLU A 196 2.79 6.76 13.61
N ARG A 197 2.98 6.75 12.29
CA ARG A 197 2.11 7.48 11.37
C ARG A 197 0.70 6.90 11.33
N LEU A 198 0.56 5.57 11.27
CA LEU A 198 -0.73 4.89 11.31
C LEU A 198 -1.45 5.12 12.65
N ASP A 199 -0.72 5.13 13.77
CA ASP A 199 -1.26 5.47 15.10
C ASP A 199 -1.81 6.88 15.15
N SER A 200 -1.06 7.83 14.57
CA SER A 200 -1.47 9.24 14.49
C SER A 200 -2.73 9.40 13.62
N LEU A 201 -2.82 8.68 12.50
CA LEU A 201 -3.99 8.66 11.63
C LEU A 201 -5.22 8.08 12.35
N ASP A 202 -5.10 6.93 13.03
CA ASP A 202 -6.21 6.32 13.75
C ASP A 202 -6.76 7.24 14.84
N MET A 203 -5.89 7.90 15.61
CA MET A 203 -6.29 8.88 16.62
C MET A 203 -6.98 10.11 16.00
N ALA A 204 -6.49 10.59 14.85
CA ALA A 204 -7.09 11.71 14.15
C ALA A 204 -8.48 11.34 13.59
N PHE A 205 -8.59 10.18 12.97
CA PHE A 205 -9.84 9.67 12.40
C PHE A 205 -10.88 9.39 13.49
N SER A 206 -10.47 8.76 14.60
CA SER A 206 -11.36 8.51 15.74
C SER A 206 -12.00 9.81 16.23
N ARG A 207 -11.20 10.85 16.48
CA ARG A 207 -11.73 12.16 16.94
C ARG A 207 -12.66 12.82 15.93
N ARG A 208 -12.30 12.81 14.65
CA ARG A 208 -13.08 13.46 13.58
C ARG A 208 -14.39 12.74 13.32
N LEU A 209 -14.35 11.42 13.27
CA LEU A 209 -15.51 10.60 12.98
C LEU A 209 -16.43 10.42 14.20
N GLU A 210 -15.91 10.53 15.43
CA GLU A 210 -16.75 10.54 16.63
C GLU A 210 -17.70 11.75 16.68
N SER A 211 -17.27 12.91 16.20
CA SER A 211 -18.03 14.16 16.22
C SER A 211 -19.08 14.28 15.11
N LEU A 212 -19.19 13.30 14.20
CA LEU A 212 -20.16 13.36 13.09
C LEU A 212 -21.61 13.40 13.61
N PRO A 213 -22.46 14.30 13.08
CA PRO A 213 -23.87 14.38 13.43
C PRO A 213 -24.66 13.14 12.94
N SER A 214 -24.21 12.52 11.87
CA SER A 214 -24.72 11.23 11.39
C SER A 214 -23.57 10.27 11.09
N LYS A 215 -23.75 9.03 11.48
CA LYS A 215 -22.82 7.93 11.21
C LYS A 215 -23.10 7.21 9.88
N ASN A 216 -24.16 7.60 9.17
CA ASN A 216 -24.57 6.95 7.94
C ASN A 216 -23.91 7.63 6.74
N PHE A 217 -23.45 6.85 5.79
CA PHE A 217 -23.00 7.33 4.48
C PHE A 217 -23.46 6.39 3.36
N ALA A 218 -23.63 6.95 2.19
CA ALA A 218 -23.94 6.20 0.97
C ALA A 218 -22.66 5.90 0.20
N ILE A 219 -22.64 4.76 -0.48
CA ILE A 219 -21.55 4.37 -1.36
C ILE A 219 -22.09 3.58 -2.56
N TRP A 220 -21.45 3.73 -3.72
CA TRP A 220 -21.81 2.92 -4.89
C TRP A 220 -21.51 1.44 -4.66
N HIS A 221 -20.23 1.08 -4.46
CA HIS A 221 -19.77 -0.28 -4.17
C HIS A 221 -19.26 -0.37 -2.73
N PRO A 222 -19.59 -1.41 -1.94
CA PRO A 222 -19.36 -1.46 -0.49
C PRO A 222 -17.88 -1.70 -0.11
N SER A 223 -16.99 -0.82 -0.52
CA SER A 223 -15.53 -0.97 -0.31
C SER A 223 -14.99 -0.36 1.00
N LEU A 224 -15.86 0.18 1.87
CA LEU A 224 -15.45 0.86 3.11
C LEU A 224 -15.97 0.17 4.38
N SER A 225 -16.29 -1.13 4.31
CA SER A 225 -16.91 -1.87 5.42
C SER A 225 -16.00 -1.93 6.65
N TYR A 226 -14.70 -2.12 6.47
CA TYR A 226 -13.75 -2.14 7.60
C TYR A 226 -13.55 -0.77 8.23
N LEU A 227 -13.53 0.31 7.44
CA LEU A 227 -13.58 1.68 7.98
C LEU A 227 -14.86 1.88 8.80
N ALA A 228 -16.00 1.48 8.25
CA ALA A 228 -17.29 1.62 8.90
C ALA A 228 -17.33 0.87 10.23
N ARG A 229 -16.89 -0.40 10.26
CA ARG A 229 -16.77 -1.20 11.47
C ARG A 229 -15.92 -0.51 12.54
N ASP A 230 -14.74 -0.06 12.15
CA ASP A 230 -13.72 0.41 13.09
C ASP A 230 -14.04 1.76 13.73
N TYR A 231 -14.85 2.58 13.06
CA TYR A 231 -15.24 3.91 13.55
C TYR A 231 -16.74 4.06 13.82
N GLY A 232 -17.48 2.94 13.88
CA GLY A 232 -18.91 2.93 14.20
C GLY A 232 -19.78 3.67 13.19
N LEU A 233 -19.41 3.58 11.90
CA LEU A 233 -20.18 4.14 10.79
C LEU A 233 -21.09 3.08 10.16
N HIS A 234 -22.09 3.53 9.41
CA HIS A 234 -23.03 2.66 8.69
C HIS A 234 -23.01 2.96 7.20
N GLN A 235 -22.61 1.96 6.43
CA GLN A 235 -22.52 2.01 4.98
C GLN A 235 -23.83 1.57 4.34
N ILE A 236 -24.39 2.39 3.43
CA ILE A 236 -25.55 2.07 2.59
C ILE A 236 -25.05 1.98 1.14
N ALA A 237 -24.94 0.76 0.61
CA ALA A 237 -24.42 0.52 -0.73
C ALA A 237 -25.54 0.41 -1.76
N PHE A 238 -25.33 0.95 -2.98
CA PHE A 238 -26.27 0.90 -4.09
C PHE A 238 -25.98 -0.24 -5.08
N ASN A 239 -24.72 -0.61 -5.28
CA ASN A 239 -24.31 -1.75 -6.09
C ASN A 239 -23.63 -2.80 -5.20
N LEU A 240 -24.31 -3.90 -4.98
CA LEU A 240 -23.87 -4.94 -4.03
C LEU A 240 -23.00 -6.04 -4.67
N GLU A 241 -23.08 -6.23 -6.00
CA GLU A 241 -22.50 -7.42 -6.64
C GLU A 241 -21.79 -7.13 -7.98
N ASN A 242 -21.46 -5.88 -8.33
CA ASN A 242 -20.98 -5.52 -9.67
C ASN A 242 -21.88 -6.02 -10.83
N LYS A 243 -23.11 -6.44 -10.51
CA LYS A 243 -24.18 -6.82 -11.45
C LYS A 243 -25.22 -5.74 -11.54
N GLU A 244 -25.94 -5.68 -12.66
CA GLU A 244 -27.06 -4.73 -12.81
C GLU A 244 -28.09 -4.95 -11.69
N THR A 245 -28.12 -3.98 -10.75
CA THR A 245 -29.11 -3.97 -9.67
C THR A 245 -30.50 -3.76 -10.28
N SER A 246 -31.45 -4.62 -9.96
CA SER A 246 -32.83 -4.43 -10.45
C SER A 246 -33.38 -3.08 -10.02
N SER A 247 -34.19 -2.46 -10.87
CA SER A 247 -34.78 -1.13 -10.60
C SER A 247 -35.59 -1.07 -9.29
N VAL A 248 -36.19 -2.20 -8.89
CA VAL A 248 -36.92 -2.32 -7.62
C VAL A 248 -35.97 -2.23 -6.44
N ARG A 249 -34.88 -3.01 -6.43
CA ARG A 249 -33.86 -2.97 -5.36
C ARG A 249 -33.19 -1.60 -5.25
N LEU A 250 -32.94 -0.96 -6.39
CA LEU A 250 -32.37 0.39 -6.40
C LEU A 250 -33.33 1.40 -5.76
N GLY A 251 -34.64 1.31 -6.04
CA GLY A 251 -35.69 2.14 -5.41
C GLY A 251 -35.69 1.98 -3.90
N ASP A 252 -35.70 0.75 -3.40
CA ASP A 252 -35.69 0.44 -1.96
C ASP A 252 -34.42 1.01 -1.27
N GLN A 253 -33.25 0.91 -1.92
CA GLN A 253 -32.01 1.47 -1.38
C GLN A 253 -32.04 3.01 -1.36
N ILE A 254 -32.60 3.65 -2.37
CA ILE A 254 -32.78 5.11 -2.41
C ILE A 254 -33.72 5.57 -1.27
N ASP A 255 -34.83 4.89 -1.06
CA ASP A 255 -35.78 5.24 0.01
C ASP A 255 -35.13 5.06 1.40
N LYS A 256 -34.38 3.98 1.61
CA LYS A 256 -33.59 3.76 2.81
C LYS A 256 -32.57 4.89 3.02
N ALA A 257 -31.86 5.26 1.96
CA ALA A 257 -30.87 6.33 1.99
C ALA A 257 -31.48 7.70 2.32
N LYS A 258 -32.65 8.04 1.76
CA LYS A 258 -33.40 9.28 2.08
C LYS A 258 -33.77 9.40 3.56
N GLY A 259 -34.08 8.27 4.21
CA GLY A 259 -34.43 8.23 5.65
C GLY A 259 -33.24 8.26 6.60
N ALA A 260 -32.01 8.09 6.10
CA ALA A 260 -30.85 7.78 6.92
C ALA A 260 -30.00 8.99 7.36
N HIS A 261 -30.30 10.22 6.95
CA HIS A 261 -29.47 11.42 7.23
C HIS A 261 -27.99 11.19 6.89
N LEU A 262 -27.68 11.05 5.60
CA LEU A 262 -26.35 10.70 5.12
C LEU A 262 -25.34 11.84 5.26
N SER A 263 -24.10 11.52 5.68
CA SER A 263 -22.97 12.45 5.74
C SER A 263 -22.30 12.66 4.38
N ALA A 264 -22.20 11.62 3.55
CA ALA A 264 -21.55 11.65 2.24
C ALA A 264 -22.15 10.61 1.30
N PHE A 265 -21.89 10.78 -0.01
CA PHE A 265 -22.14 9.75 -1.04
C PHE A 265 -20.86 9.49 -1.83
N PHE A 266 -20.27 8.31 -1.69
CA PHE A 266 -19.03 7.91 -2.37
C PHE A 266 -19.29 7.13 -3.65
N VAL A 267 -18.56 7.48 -4.70
CA VAL A 267 -18.62 6.79 -5.99
C VAL A 267 -17.22 6.54 -6.54
N PRO A 268 -16.93 5.37 -7.16
CA PRO A 268 -15.65 5.12 -7.79
C PRO A 268 -15.37 6.10 -8.92
N ALA A 269 -14.10 6.50 -9.09
CA ALA A 269 -13.68 7.49 -10.07
C ALA A 269 -14.02 7.11 -11.52
N GLY A 270 -14.12 5.81 -11.85
CA GLY A 270 -14.42 5.30 -13.20
C GLY A 270 -15.90 5.07 -13.52
N ILE A 271 -16.81 5.27 -12.58
CA ILE A 271 -18.25 4.99 -12.80
C ILE A 271 -18.93 6.10 -13.60
N ASN A 272 -19.86 5.69 -14.48
CA ASN A 272 -20.65 6.59 -15.31
C ASN A 272 -21.51 7.53 -14.45
N ASP A 273 -21.34 8.82 -14.69
CA ASP A 273 -22.02 9.88 -13.95
C ASP A 273 -23.56 9.90 -14.15
N SER A 274 -24.09 9.25 -15.18
CA SER A 274 -25.55 9.23 -15.43
C SER A 274 -26.31 8.46 -14.35
N GLN A 275 -25.84 7.26 -13.97
CA GLN A 275 -26.50 6.44 -12.94
C GLN A 275 -26.31 7.05 -11.54
N THR A 276 -25.08 7.40 -11.19
CA THR A 276 -24.76 8.01 -9.91
C THR A 276 -25.40 9.37 -9.73
N GLY A 277 -25.55 10.13 -10.82
CA GLY A 277 -26.23 11.42 -10.82
C GLY A 277 -27.73 11.35 -10.56
N VAL A 278 -28.43 10.26 -10.96
CA VAL A 278 -29.83 10.05 -10.59
C VAL A 278 -29.92 9.80 -9.09
N ILE A 279 -29.15 8.90 -8.55
CA ILE A 279 -29.15 8.60 -7.11
C ILE A 279 -28.79 9.86 -6.30
N ALA A 280 -27.77 10.59 -6.70
CA ALA A 280 -27.31 11.80 -6.04
C ALA A 280 -28.42 12.85 -5.90
N ARG A 281 -29.22 13.06 -6.99
CA ARG A 281 -30.37 13.96 -6.95
C ARG A 281 -31.47 13.48 -6.01
N GLU A 282 -31.74 12.16 -6.02
CA GLU A 282 -32.78 11.57 -5.19
C GLU A 282 -32.47 11.65 -3.69
N ILE A 283 -31.19 11.43 -3.31
CA ILE A 283 -30.75 11.51 -1.90
C ILE A 283 -30.30 12.91 -1.48
N GLY A 284 -30.25 13.88 -2.41
CA GLY A 284 -29.90 15.27 -2.12
C GLY A 284 -28.39 15.51 -1.80
N LEU A 285 -27.49 14.65 -2.27
CA LEU A 285 -26.04 14.76 -2.01
C LEU A 285 -25.24 14.88 -3.31
N THR A 286 -24.13 15.62 -3.25
CA THR A 286 -23.15 15.65 -4.32
C THR A 286 -22.23 14.41 -4.19
N PRO A 287 -22.04 13.62 -5.27
CA PRO A 287 -21.15 12.47 -5.22
C PRO A 287 -19.70 12.89 -4.99
N VAL A 288 -19.00 12.19 -4.10
CA VAL A 288 -17.57 12.32 -3.86
C VAL A 288 -16.85 11.17 -4.56
N LYS A 289 -15.96 11.50 -5.50
CA LYS A 289 -15.16 10.51 -6.21
C LYS A 289 -14.07 9.96 -5.30
N ILE A 290 -13.98 8.63 -5.20
CA ILE A 290 -12.93 7.91 -4.47
C ILE A 290 -12.28 6.85 -5.37
N ASN A 291 -11.05 6.49 -5.06
CA ASN A 291 -10.37 5.36 -5.69
C ASN A 291 -9.83 4.39 -4.62
N PRO A 292 -10.63 3.41 -4.17
CA PRO A 292 -10.19 2.42 -3.18
C PRO A 292 -8.96 1.63 -3.62
N MET A 293 -8.67 1.57 -4.94
CA MET A 293 -7.51 0.89 -5.52
C MET A 293 -6.27 1.78 -5.67
N SER A 294 -6.28 2.99 -5.12
CA SER A 294 -5.16 3.92 -5.25
C SER A 294 -3.90 3.40 -4.55
N GLY A 295 -2.76 3.45 -5.26
CA GLY A 295 -1.43 3.24 -4.67
C GLY A 295 -1.01 4.37 -3.71
N GLN A 296 -1.69 5.53 -3.75
CA GLN A 296 -1.56 6.61 -2.78
C GLN A 296 -2.52 6.39 -1.59
N TRP A 297 -2.45 5.21 -1.00
CA TRP A 297 -3.41 4.71 -0.01
C TRP A 297 -3.73 5.72 1.09
N GLU A 298 -2.72 6.34 1.70
CA GLU A 298 -2.92 7.28 2.81
C GLU A 298 -3.65 8.55 2.39
N LYS A 299 -3.35 9.06 1.21
CA LYS A 299 -4.06 10.22 0.65
C LYS A 299 -5.52 9.89 0.42
N GLU A 300 -5.80 8.70 -0.10
CA GLU A 300 -7.16 8.29 -0.43
C GLU A 300 -8.01 8.07 0.83
N ILE A 301 -7.47 7.42 1.86
CA ILE A 301 -8.21 7.23 3.11
C ILE A 301 -8.47 8.56 3.84
N ASN A 302 -7.55 9.53 3.74
CA ASN A 302 -7.77 10.90 4.22
C ASN A 302 -8.90 11.60 3.45
N ASN A 303 -8.95 11.48 2.11
CA ASN A 303 -10.03 12.05 1.28
C ASN A 303 -11.41 11.54 1.72
N VAL A 304 -11.51 10.24 2.04
CA VAL A 304 -12.76 9.66 2.54
C VAL A 304 -13.17 10.29 3.88
N VAL A 305 -12.24 10.39 4.83
CA VAL A 305 -12.53 10.95 6.15
C VAL A 305 -12.81 12.46 6.06
N ASP A 306 -12.12 13.19 5.19
CA ASP A 306 -12.36 14.61 4.94
C ASP A 306 -13.78 14.83 4.41
N ALA A 307 -14.23 14.02 3.46
CA ALA A 307 -15.57 14.11 2.91
C ALA A 307 -16.67 13.80 3.94
N LEU A 308 -16.46 12.80 4.80
CA LEU A 308 -17.38 12.50 5.91
C LEU A 308 -17.45 13.66 6.90
N ALA A 309 -16.31 14.24 7.28
CA ALA A 309 -16.21 15.32 8.25
C ALA A 309 -16.76 16.66 7.71
N ALA A 310 -16.72 16.89 6.40
CA ALA A 310 -17.28 18.12 5.79
C ALA A 310 -18.80 18.28 6.02
N SER A 311 -19.49 17.23 6.44
CA SER A 311 -20.90 17.30 6.84
C SER A 311 -21.13 18.04 8.17
N VAL A 312 -20.09 18.25 8.98
CA VAL A 312 -20.16 18.96 10.27
C VAL A 312 -20.19 20.49 10.07
N GLU A 313 -19.69 20.99 8.93
CA GLU A 313 -19.49 22.41 8.67
C GLU A 313 -20.71 23.06 7.93
N LYS A 314 -21.74 22.29 7.62
CA LYS A 314 -22.99 22.75 6.97
C LYS A 314 -24.14 22.76 7.95
#